data_cc48995203a205b5128e66bdf8dc7449
#
_entry.id   cc48995203a205b5128e66bdf8dc7449
#
_cell.length_a   1.000
_cell.length_b   1.000
_cell.length_c   1.000
_cell.angle_alpha   90.00
_cell.angle_beta   90.00
_cell.angle_gamma   90.00
#
_symmetry.space_group_name_H-M   'P 1'
#
loop_
_entity.id
_entity.type
_entity.pdbx_description
1 polymer ?
#
loop_
_entity_poly.entity_id
_entity_poly.type
_entity_poly.pdbx_seq_one_letter_code
_entity_poly.pdbx_strand_id
1 'polypeptide(L)'
;MINLKCDCIEELIKASQGYIENDTVFENIKILNVFTKEWISAHVYIYKKWISHVEYDVDKPLMNSKNIINGKDFFLCPAFVDAHTHIESSLLTPVNYAKLVIPHGTLTILEDAHEIANVAGEKGLQYMLSSAKNLPMRQVLTVPSCVPSVPNYENSGAIFDYKIFENFLDEENVIGLGEVMDYEGVINNDERIVKILETARRKNCYIQGHAPLLTGNRLSAYLCASIKSDHEARQVEEVIEKYRQGMWIDIRDANTNHNMPKIIQALQKVGNYERVSFSSDDRRSDVIQKKGHIDGIIRHACSCGMPLTEAYISASYRPCLEASINNLGAIAPGYIADLNVLDDIE
;
A
#
# COMPACT_ATOMS: atom_id res chain seq x y z
N MET A 1 2.53 -0.08 14.03
CA MET A 1 1.56 0.81 13.33
C MET A 1 2.23 2.14 13.07
N ILE A 2 2.37 2.52 11.83
CA ILE A 2 2.76 3.89 11.47
C ILE A 2 1.60 4.80 11.86
N ASN A 3 1.77 5.54 12.92
CA ASN A 3 0.84 6.56 13.34
C ASN A 3 1.40 7.90 12.87
N LEU A 4 0.87 8.39 11.76
CA LEU A 4 1.18 9.72 11.24
C LEU A 4 0.53 10.75 12.17
N LYS A 5 1.20 11.07 13.27
CA LYS A 5 0.68 11.98 14.31
C LYS A 5 0.63 13.41 13.76
N CYS A 6 -0.49 14.08 14.02
CA CYS A 6 -0.61 15.51 13.82
C CYS A 6 0.05 16.23 15.00
N ASP A 7 1.15 16.91 14.73
CA ASP A 7 1.90 17.74 15.68
C ASP A 7 1.32 19.16 15.84
N CYS A 8 0.27 19.47 15.08
CA CYS A 8 -0.36 20.80 15.04
C CYS A 8 -1.90 20.71 15.21
N ILE A 9 -2.40 19.81 16.06
CA ILE A 9 -3.84 19.52 16.16
C ILE A 9 -4.69 20.74 16.50
N GLU A 10 -4.22 21.62 17.40
CA GLU A 10 -4.92 22.84 17.80
C GLU A 10 -5.04 23.81 16.60
N GLU A 11 -3.96 24.00 15.85
CA GLU A 11 -3.96 24.85 14.66
C GLU A 11 -4.84 24.24 13.56
N LEU A 12 -4.78 22.93 13.36
CA LEU A 12 -5.61 22.24 12.37
C LEU A 12 -7.11 22.40 12.67
N ILE A 13 -7.51 22.32 13.95
CA ILE A 13 -8.88 22.58 14.40
C ILE A 13 -9.27 24.04 14.11
N LYS A 14 -8.40 25.01 14.35
CA LYS A 14 -8.67 26.43 14.06
C LYS A 14 -8.76 26.69 12.55
N ALA A 15 -7.89 26.06 11.76
CA ALA A 15 -7.91 26.17 10.29
C ALA A 15 -9.20 25.57 9.70
N SER A 16 -9.66 24.43 10.23
CA SER A 16 -10.90 23.79 9.76
C SER A 16 -12.15 24.62 10.01
N GLN A 17 -12.11 25.53 10.97
CA GLN A 17 -13.22 26.45 11.29
C GLN A 17 -13.05 27.83 10.65
N GLY A 18 -11.96 28.06 9.90
CA GLY A 18 -11.66 29.35 9.29
C GLY A 18 -11.17 30.44 10.28
N TYR A 19 -10.81 30.07 11.51
CA TYR A 19 -10.26 31.02 12.49
C TYR A 19 -8.83 31.43 12.20
N ILE A 20 -8.10 30.58 11.48
CA ILE A 20 -6.80 30.90 10.90
C ILE A 20 -6.78 30.55 9.44
N GLU A 21 -5.89 31.20 8.70
CA GLU A 21 -5.73 31.04 7.28
C GLU A 21 -5.21 29.64 6.90
N ASN A 22 -5.83 29.00 5.92
CA ASN A 22 -5.33 27.77 5.33
C ASN A 22 -4.16 28.05 4.37
N ASP A 23 -3.28 27.08 4.15
CA ASP A 23 -2.16 27.26 3.21
C ASP A 23 -2.61 27.17 1.76
N THR A 24 -3.54 26.27 1.47
CA THR A 24 -4.05 26.05 0.11
C THR A 24 -5.52 25.63 0.13
N VAL A 25 -6.28 26.08 -0.86
CA VAL A 25 -7.60 25.51 -1.19
C VAL A 25 -7.64 25.12 -2.66
N PHE A 26 -8.10 23.89 -2.93
CA PHE A 26 -8.57 23.52 -4.26
C PHE A 26 -10.04 23.90 -4.36
N GLU A 27 -10.34 24.91 -5.20
CA GLU A 27 -11.67 25.44 -5.40
C GLU A 27 -12.41 24.63 -6.45
N ASN A 28 -13.61 24.14 -6.12
CA ASN A 28 -14.52 23.47 -7.05
C ASN A 28 -13.87 22.33 -7.85
N ILE A 29 -13.16 21.44 -7.15
CA ILE A 29 -12.52 20.28 -7.73
C ILE A 29 -13.38 19.02 -7.54
N LYS A 30 -13.36 18.09 -8.49
CA LYS A 30 -14.07 16.83 -8.37
C LYS A 30 -13.21 15.81 -7.61
N ILE A 31 -13.57 15.51 -6.36
CA ILE A 31 -12.80 14.61 -5.48
C ILE A 31 -13.32 13.18 -5.53
N LEU A 32 -12.41 12.19 -5.36
CA LEU A 32 -12.79 10.83 -5.03
C LEU A 32 -13.09 10.73 -3.53
N ASN A 33 -14.37 10.54 -3.19
CA ASN A 33 -14.76 10.16 -1.84
C ASN A 33 -14.66 8.63 -1.69
N VAL A 34 -13.62 8.15 -1.02
CA VAL A 34 -13.35 6.71 -0.86
C VAL A 34 -14.35 6.01 0.08
N PHE A 35 -15.08 6.76 0.92
CA PHE A 35 -16.04 6.23 1.89
C PHE A 35 -17.40 5.97 1.24
N THR A 36 -17.84 6.87 0.34
CA THR A 36 -19.12 6.77 -0.37
C THR A 36 -18.96 6.21 -1.79
N LYS A 37 -17.69 6.03 -2.24
CA LYS A 37 -17.32 5.49 -3.56
C LYS A 37 -17.84 6.31 -4.72
N GLU A 38 -17.78 7.62 -4.61
CA GLU A 38 -18.28 8.55 -5.62
C GLU A 38 -17.27 9.66 -5.94
N TRP A 39 -17.40 10.22 -7.14
CA TRP A 39 -16.72 11.44 -7.54
C TRP A 39 -17.67 12.62 -7.33
N ILE A 40 -17.33 13.54 -6.43
CA ILE A 40 -18.18 14.64 -6.02
C ILE A 40 -17.40 15.97 -6.01
N SER A 41 -18.05 17.06 -6.43
CA SER A 41 -17.44 18.39 -6.38
C SER A 41 -17.33 18.91 -4.95
N ALA A 42 -16.18 19.50 -4.61
CA ALA A 42 -15.92 20.05 -3.28
C ALA A 42 -14.86 21.15 -3.34
N HIS A 43 -14.76 21.95 -2.26
CA HIS A 43 -13.57 22.70 -1.92
C HIS A 43 -12.75 21.91 -0.92
N VAL A 44 -11.44 21.75 -1.17
CA VAL A 44 -10.53 21.00 -0.30
C VAL A 44 -9.49 21.95 0.27
N TYR A 45 -9.49 22.09 1.59
CA TYR A 45 -8.59 22.99 2.32
C TYR A 45 -7.44 22.22 2.94
N ILE A 46 -6.23 22.74 2.82
CA ILE A 46 -5.00 22.16 3.32
C ILE A 46 -4.33 23.13 4.28
N TYR A 47 -3.98 22.63 5.45
CA TYR A 47 -3.16 23.33 6.43
C TYR A 47 -1.90 22.51 6.74
N LYS A 48 -0.73 23.07 6.45
CA LYS A 48 0.55 22.34 6.46
C LYS A 48 0.46 21.09 5.56
N LYS A 49 0.60 19.91 6.10
CA LYS A 49 0.50 18.64 5.38
C LYS A 49 -0.85 17.92 5.56
N TRP A 50 -1.83 18.58 6.18
CA TRP A 50 -3.10 17.96 6.56
C TRP A 50 -4.27 18.56 5.80
N ILE A 51 -5.23 17.75 5.45
CA ILE A 51 -6.53 18.22 5.00
C ILE A 51 -7.26 18.76 6.24
N SER A 52 -7.54 20.06 6.24
CA SER A 52 -8.23 20.73 7.34
C SER A 52 -9.74 20.65 7.22
N HIS A 53 -10.26 20.82 5.99
CA HIS A 53 -11.69 20.84 5.72
C HIS A 53 -12.00 20.38 4.30
N VAL A 54 -13.20 19.79 4.10
CA VAL A 54 -13.78 19.48 2.81
C VAL A 54 -15.18 20.07 2.81
N GLU A 55 -15.45 21.05 1.94
CA GLU A 55 -16.77 21.69 1.79
C GLU A 55 -17.42 21.19 0.51
N TYR A 56 -18.56 20.55 0.66
CA TYR A 56 -19.32 19.98 -0.46
C TYR A 56 -20.31 20.97 -1.10
N ASP A 57 -20.64 22.06 -0.41
CA ASP A 57 -21.40 23.15 -0.98
C ASP A 57 -20.46 24.12 -1.70
N VAL A 58 -20.28 23.90 -3.01
CA VAL A 58 -19.34 24.65 -3.84
C VAL A 58 -19.78 26.09 -4.13
N ASP A 59 -21.00 26.48 -3.73
CA ASP A 59 -21.50 27.85 -3.82
C ASP A 59 -21.18 28.68 -2.56
N LYS A 60 -20.70 28.02 -1.50
CA LYS A 60 -20.24 28.73 -0.31
C LYS A 60 -19.03 29.61 -0.57
N PRO A 61 -18.95 30.78 0.08
CA PRO A 61 -17.74 31.58 0.07
C PRO A 61 -16.54 30.83 0.62
N LEU A 62 -15.40 30.97 -0.04
CA LEU A 62 -14.17 30.34 0.40
C LEU A 62 -13.70 30.88 1.76
N MET A 63 -13.21 29.98 2.61
CA MET A 63 -12.44 30.37 3.78
C MET A 63 -11.09 30.97 3.34
N ASN A 64 -10.54 31.85 4.18
CA ASN A 64 -9.26 32.50 3.92
C ASN A 64 -8.14 31.47 3.70
N SER A 65 -7.45 31.59 2.58
CA SER A 65 -6.39 30.67 2.15
C SER A 65 -5.30 31.45 1.39
N LYS A 66 -4.03 31.12 1.66
CA LYS A 66 -2.88 31.76 1.01
C LYS A 66 -2.85 31.53 -0.49
N ASN A 67 -3.13 30.29 -0.89
CA ASN A 67 -3.14 29.86 -2.29
C ASN A 67 -4.53 29.33 -2.65
N ILE A 68 -5.09 29.84 -3.74
CA ILE A 68 -6.35 29.34 -4.31
C ILE A 68 -6.02 28.70 -5.65
N ILE A 69 -6.28 27.41 -5.77
CA ILE A 69 -6.10 26.62 -6.99
C ILE A 69 -7.48 26.35 -7.57
N ASN A 70 -7.77 26.91 -8.74
CA ASN A 70 -9.00 26.59 -9.44
C ASN A 70 -8.96 25.13 -9.91
N GLY A 71 -9.81 24.29 -9.33
CA GLY A 71 -9.90 22.86 -9.61
C GLY A 71 -10.98 22.50 -10.63
N LYS A 72 -11.69 23.50 -11.20
CA LYS A 72 -12.71 23.28 -12.21
C LYS A 72 -12.10 22.51 -13.38
N ASP A 73 -12.79 21.47 -13.81
CA ASP A 73 -12.37 20.55 -14.88
C ASP A 73 -11.21 19.60 -14.52
N PHE A 74 -10.78 19.59 -13.26
CA PHE A 74 -9.81 18.63 -12.73
C PHE A 74 -10.43 17.68 -11.72
N PHE A 75 -9.73 16.56 -11.51
CA PHE A 75 -10.09 15.55 -10.52
C PHE A 75 -9.00 15.49 -9.44
N LEU A 76 -9.40 15.19 -8.23
CA LEU A 76 -8.50 15.01 -7.09
C LEU A 76 -8.74 13.63 -6.48
N CYS A 77 -7.71 12.81 -6.41
CA CYS A 77 -7.75 11.55 -5.69
C CYS A 77 -6.61 11.48 -4.67
N PRO A 78 -6.72 10.61 -3.64
CA PRO A 78 -5.57 10.34 -2.79
C PRO A 78 -4.42 9.80 -3.63
N ALA A 79 -3.18 10.13 -3.26
CA ALA A 79 -2.01 9.56 -3.90
C ALA A 79 -2.00 8.04 -3.78
N PHE A 80 -1.41 7.37 -4.76
CA PHE A 80 -1.40 5.91 -4.81
C PHE A 80 -0.44 5.32 -3.79
N VAL A 81 -0.84 4.16 -3.30
CA VAL A 81 -0.10 3.34 -2.34
C VAL A 81 0.13 1.97 -2.97
N ASP A 82 1.37 1.57 -3.05
CA ASP A 82 1.76 0.23 -3.49
C ASP A 82 1.77 -0.71 -2.28
N ALA A 83 0.90 -1.71 -2.29
CA ALA A 83 0.71 -2.60 -1.14
C ALA A 83 1.86 -3.58 -0.93
N HIS A 84 2.66 -3.85 -1.96
CA HIS A 84 3.80 -4.76 -1.89
C HIS A 84 4.73 -4.55 -3.09
N THR A 85 6.01 -4.33 -2.82
CA THR A 85 7.03 -4.15 -3.86
C THR A 85 8.42 -4.55 -3.40
N HIS A 86 9.28 -4.88 -4.36
CA HIS A 86 10.71 -5.08 -4.20
C HIS A 86 11.43 -4.04 -5.04
N ILE A 87 11.99 -2.99 -4.39
CA ILE A 87 12.74 -1.95 -5.12
C ILE A 87 13.88 -2.57 -5.92
N GLU A 88 14.52 -3.60 -5.38
CA GLU A 88 15.65 -4.31 -5.96
C GLU A 88 15.32 -4.91 -7.34
N SER A 89 14.13 -5.48 -7.49
CA SER A 89 13.63 -6.03 -8.76
C SER A 89 13.48 -4.98 -9.86
N SER A 90 13.35 -3.71 -9.50
CA SER A 90 13.38 -2.60 -10.45
C SER A 90 14.78 -2.31 -11.02
N LEU A 91 15.83 -2.87 -10.40
CA LEU A 91 17.25 -2.61 -10.66
C LEU A 91 17.66 -1.16 -10.35
N LEU A 92 16.95 -0.49 -9.46
CA LEU A 92 17.19 0.88 -9.04
C LEU A 92 17.54 0.95 -7.54
N THR A 93 18.19 2.04 -7.15
CA THR A 93 18.30 2.42 -5.76
C THR A 93 16.99 3.11 -5.29
N PRO A 94 16.68 3.16 -3.98
CA PRO A 94 15.46 3.80 -3.49
C PRO A 94 15.26 5.24 -4.00
N VAL A 95 16.32 6.03 -4.08
CA VAL A 95 16.25 7.42 -4.61
C VAL A 95 15.84 7.45 -6.09
N ASN A 96 16.37 6.54 -6.91
CA ASN A 96 16.05 6.50 -8.33
C ASN A 96 14.68 5.85 -8.57
N TYR A 97 14.30 4.90 -7.74
CA TYR A 97 12.95 4.34 -7.74
C TYR A 97 11.90 5.42 -7.44
N ALA A 98 12.11 6.22 -6.39
CA ALA A 98 11.23 7.34 -6.05
C ALA A 98 11.05 8.31 -7.24
N LYS A 99 12.15 8.69 -7.91
CA LYS A 99 12.08 9.56 -9.11
C LYS A 99 11.26 8.95 -10.24
N LEU A 100 11.26 7.62 -10.35
CA LEU A 100 10.52 6.91 -11.39
C LEU A 100 9.02 6.82 -11.05
N VAL A 101 8.66 6.50 -9.79
CA VAL A 101 7.26 6.18 -9.46
C VAL A 101 6.42 7.39 -9.05
N ILE A 102 7.03 8.46 -8.52
CA ILE A 102 6.30 9.68 -8.13
C ILE A 102 5.55 10.32 -9.31
N PRO A 103 6.12 10.46 -10.52
CA PRO A 103 5.39 10.98 -11.66
C PRO A 103 4.17 10.13 -12.07
N HIS A 104 4.10 8.88 -11.62
CA HIS A 104 2.97 7.97 -11.79
C HIS A 104 1.95 8.07 -10.63
N GLY A 105 2.10 9.06 -9.75
CA GLY A 105 1.16 9.33 -8.64
C GLY A 105 1.34 8.44 -7.41
N THR A 106 2.38 7.60 -7.33
CA THR A 106 2.66 6.76 -6.16
C THR A 106 3.54 7.51 -5.16
N LEU A 107 3.00 7.79 -3.96
CA LEU A 107 3.71 8.49 -2.89
C LEU A 107 3.99 7.63 -1.66
N THR A 108 3.45 6.42 -1.59
CA THR A 108 3.71 5.46 -0.52
C THR A 108 3.90 4.08 -1.10
N ILE A 109 4.89 3.35 -0.60
CA ILE A 109 5.14 1.95 -0.94
C ILE A 109 5.37 1.12 0.32
N LEU A 110 4.88 -0.12 0.30
CA LEU A 110 5.20 -1.15 1.30
C LEU A 110 6.27 -2.06 0.68
N GLU A 111 7.48 -1.90 1.14
CA GLU A 111 8.64 -2.61 0.60
C GLU A 111 9.02 -3.82 1.44
N ASP A 112 9.23 -4.96 0.79
CA ASP A 112 9.89 -6.13 1.35
C ASP A 112 11.27 -6.30 0.70
N ALA A 113 12.30 -5.84 1.39
CA ALA A 113 13.68 -5.79 0.88
C ALA A 113 14.40 -7.15 1.06
N HIS A 114 13.77 -8.25 0.68
CA HIS A 114 14.32 -9.58 0.92
C HIS A 114 15.47 -9.95 -0.02
N GLU A 115 15.52 -9.42 -1.24
CA GLU A 115 16.62 -9.75 -2.16
C GLU A 115 17.94 -9.18 -1.65
N ILE A 116 18.00 -7.92 -1.23
CA ILE A 116 19.23 -7.36 -0.65
C ILE A 116 19.55 -7.99 0.70
N ALA A 117 18.53 -8.37 1.48
CA ALA A 117 18.73 -9.08 2.74
C ALA A 117 19.30 -10.49 2.51
N ASN A 118 18.89 -11.19 1.46
CA ASN A 118 19.48 -12.47 1.06
C ASN A 118 20.96 -12.35 0.68
N VAL A 119 21.39 -11.23 0.11
CA VAL A 119 22.79 -11.01 -0.31
C VAL A 119 23.66 -10.44 0.81
N ALA A 120 23.15 -9.44 1.52
CA ALA A 120 23.92 -8.60 2.44
C ALA A 120 23.43 -8.63 3.90
N GLY A 121 22.41 -9.46 4.20
CA GLY A 121 21.87 -9.65 5.55
C GLY A 121 21.29 -8.34 6.12
N GLU A 122 21.44 -8.19 7.43
CA GLU A 122 20.97 -7.01 8.17
C GLU A 122 21.53 -5.68 7.61
N LYS A 123 22.76 -5.68 7.07
CA LYS A 123 23.35 -4.48 6.45
C LYS A 123 22.60 -4.05 5.19
N GLY A 124 22.08 -5.00 4.41
CA GLY A 124 21.24 -4.72 3.26
C GLY A 124 19.93 -4.04 3.67
N LEU A 125 19.26 -4.60 4.66
CA LEU A 125 18.02 -4.02 5.19
C LEU A 125 18.26 -2.64 5.82
N GLN A 126 19.35 -2.46 6.56
CA GLN A 126 19.75 -1.15 7.12
C GLN A 126 20.04 -0.10 6.04
N TYR A 127 20.61 -0.52 4.89
CA TYR A 127 20.78 0.35 3.74
C TYR A 127 19.43 0.85 3.20
N MET A 128 18.45 -0.03 3.04
CA MET A 128 17.11 0.35 2.56
C MET A 128 16.42 1.32 3.52
N LEU A 129 16.46 1.04 4.84
CA LEU A 129 15.95 1.92 5.89
C LEU A 129 16.61 3.30 5.88
N SER A 130 17.93 3.33 5.76
CA SER A 130 18.68 4.60 5.75
C SER A 130 18.36 5.42 4.50
N SER A 131 18.20 4.76 3.37
CA SER A 131 17.86 5.40 2.10
C SER A 131 16.45 5.98 2.08
N ALA A 132 15.54 5.44 2.91
CA ALA A 132 14.16 5.91 3.03
C ALA A 132 14.03 7.30 3.69
N LYS A 133 15.01 7.69 4.51
CA LYS A 133 14.88 8.86 5.43
C LYS A 133 14.71 10.21 4.74
N ASN A 134 15.05 10.43 3.54
CA ASN A 134 14.96 11.73 2.87
C ASN A 134 14.32 11.62 1.48
N LEU A 135 13.51 10.61 1.26
CA LEU A 135 12.80 10.46 0.00
C LEU A 135 11.59 11.40 -0.06
N PRO A 136 11.27 11.93 -1.24
CA PRO A 136 10.04 12.69 -1.44
C PRO A 136 8.79 11.78 -1.52
N MET A 137 8.93 10.49 -1.23
CA MET A 137 7.86 9.52 -1.05
C MET A 137 8.03 8.79 0.29
N ARG A 138 6.99 8.15 0.75
CA ARG A 138 7.02 7.33 1.96
C ARG A 138 7.36 5.89 1.60
N GLN A 139 8.54 5.44 2.01
CA GLN A 139 8.95 4.05 1.95
C GLN A 139 8.73 3.42 3.31
N VAL A 140 7.78 2.50 3.37
CA VAL A 140 7.42 1.74 4.56
C VAL A 140 7.96 0.34 4.40
N LEU A 141 8.73 -0.15 5.36
CA LEU A 141 9.36 -1.46 5.26
C LEU A 141 8.64 -2.52 6.06
N THR A 142 8.66 -3.72 5.52
CA THR A 142 8.41 -4.97 6.21
C THR A 142 9.74 -5.73 6.35
N VAL A 143 9.97 -6.35 7.49
CA VAL A 143 11.19 -7.15 7.70
C VAL A 143 11.00 -8.50 7.01
N PRO A 144 11.92 -8.93 6.16
CA PRO A 144 11.79 -10.20 5.44
C PRO A 144 11.65 -11.42 6.35
N SER A 145 10.71 -12.31 6.05
CA SER A 145 10.60 -13.64 6.64
C SER A 145 11.37 -14.70 5.86
N CYS A 146 11.62 -14.41 4.58
CA CYS A 146 12.11 -15.31 3.54
C CYS A 146 13.62 -15.16 3.28
N VAL A 147 14.41 -15.18 4.34
CA VAL A 147 15.89 -15.19 4.26
C VAL A 147 16.43 -16.36 5.08
N PRO A 148 16.58 -17.56 4.48
CA PRO A 148 16.13 -18.00 3.14
C PRO A 148 14.60 -18.11 3.02
N SER A 149 14.07 -18.16 1.79
CA SER A 149 12.63 -18.34 1.54
C SER A 149 12.15 -19.70 2.04
N VAL A 150 12.85 -20.78 1.67
CA VAL A 150 12.59 -22.13 2.16
C VAL A 150 13.91 -22.75 2.64
N PRO A 151 14.09 -22.90 3.96
CA PRO A 151 15.29 -23.50 4.52
C PRO A 151 15.61 -24.87 3.90
N ASN A 152 16.88 -25.16 3.67
CA ASN A 152 17.42 -26.40 3.07
C ASN A 152 17.12 -26.61 1.57
N TYR A 153 16.33 -25.75 0.92
CA TYR A 153 16.07 -25.84 -0.51
C TYR A 153 16.81 -24.79 -1.32
N GLU A 154 17.26 -23.73 -0.67
CA GLU A 154 18.04 -22.67 -1.30
C GLU A 154 19.19 -22.20 -0.41
N ASN A 155 20.17 -21.52 -1.02
CA ASN A 155 21.27 -20.86 -0.33
C ASN A 155 20.97 -19.36 -0.21
N SER A 156 21.16 -18.82 0.99
CA SER A 156 21.12 -17.38 1.22
C SER A 156 22.42 -16.90 1.86
N GLY A 157 22.76 -15.62 1.69
CA GLY A 157 23.89 -14.99 2.34
C GLY A 157 23.68 -14.66 3.81
N ALA A 158 22.44 -14.83 4.31
CA ALA A 158 22.06 -14.61 5.70
C ALA A 158 20.93 -15.55 6.12
N ILE A 159 20.68 -15.62 7.43
CA ILE A 159 19.53 -16.34 8.00
C ILE A 159 18.82 -15.38 8.96
N PHE A 160 17.58 -15.02 8.65
CA PHE A 160 16.75 -14.19 9.52
C PHE A 160 15.94 -15.07 10.47
N ASP A 161 16.04 -14.74 11.74
CA ASP A 161 15.27 -15.37 12.82
C ASP A 161 14.41 -14.31 13.53
N TYR A 162 13.67 -14.76 14.55
CA TYR A 162 12.80 -13.87 15.33
C TYR A 162 13.56 -12.76 16.07
N LYS A 163 14.85 -12.92 16.39
CA LYS A 163 15.65 -11.91 17.07
C LYS A 163 16.00 -10.76 16.12
N ILE A 164 16.44 -11.11 14.91
CA ILE A 164 16.69 -10.11 13.87
C ILE A 164 15.39 -9.37 13.56
N PHE A 165 14.29 -10.10 13.38
CA PHE A 165 12.98 -9.47 13.17
C PHE A 165 12.61 -8.50 14.30
N GLU A 166 12.72 -8.92 15.56
CA GLU A 166 12.40 -8.08 16.72
C GLU A 166 13.26 -6.81 16.80
N ASN A 167 14.57 -6.91 16.47
CA ASN A 167 15.49 -5.76 16.48
C ASN A 167 15.09 -4.67 15.47
N PHE A 168 14.56 -5.05 14.30
CA PHE A 168 14.15 -4.07 13.29
C PHE A 168 12.77 -3.46 13.54
N LEU A 169 11.95 -4.04 14.41
CA LEU A 169 10.60 -3.50 14.70
C LEU A 169 10.62 -2.15 15.42
N ASP A 170 11.73 -1.80 16.07
CA ASP A 170 11.87 -0.50 16.75
C ASP A 170 12.36 0.62 15.80
N GLU A 171 12.69 0.28 14.55
CA GLU A 171 13.08 1.26 13.54
C GLU A 171 11.86 2.03 13.00
N GLU A 172 12.09 3.32 12.74
CA GLU A 172 11.08 4.17 12.12
C GLU A 172 10.75 3.65 10.71
N ASN A 173 9.50 3.67 10.34
CA ASN A 173 8.95 3.16 9.08
C ASN A 173 8.95 1.64 8.91
N VAL A 174 9.23 0.85 9.93
CA VAL A 174 8.99 -0.60 9.92
C VAL A 174 7.60 -0.90 10.49
N ILE A 175 6.77 -1.65 9.75
CA ILE A 175 5.38 -1.94 10.17
C ILE A 175 5.12 -3.41 10.50
N GLY A 176 6.00 -4.31 10.11
CA GLY A 176 5.78 -5.71 10.37
C GLY A 176 6.65 -6.66 9.58
N LEU A 177 6.09 -7.82 9.31
CA LEU A 177 6.74 -8.94 8.64
C LEU A 177 6.41 -8.90 7.14
N GLY A 178 7.42 -9.04 6.31
CA GLY A 178 7.30 -9.22 4.87
C GLY A 178 6.67 -10.56 4.51
N GLU A 179 6.55 -10.79 3.23
CA GLU A 179 5.84 -11.96 2.71
C GLU A 179 6.31 -13.28 3.31
N VAL A 180 5.36 -14.10 3.76
CA VAL A 180 5.62 -15.42 4.34
C VAL A 180 5.56 -16.47 3.23
N MET A 181 6.70 -16.66 2.54
CA MET A 181 6.83 -17.63 1.43
C MET A 181 6.86 -19.08 1.92
N ASP A 182 7.39 -19.32 3.12
CA ASP A 182 7.50 -20.67 3.71
C ASP A 182 6.17 -21.15 4.30
N TYR A 183 5.13 -21.23 3.44
CA TYR A 183 3.83 -21.74 3.90
C TYR A 183 3.88 -23.23 4.32
N GLU A 184 4.82 -24.02 3.78
CA GLU A 184 5.04 -25.40 4.23
C GLU A 184 5.57 -25.43 5.67
N GLY A 185 6.53 -24.56 6.00
CA GLY A 185 7.02 -24.42 7.37
C GLY A 185 5.92 -23.96 8.33
N VAL A 186 5.06 -23.03 7.92
CA VAL A 186 3.90 -22.61 8.73
C VAL A 186 2.96 -23.77 9.00
N ILE A 187 2.56 -24.52 7.97
CA ILE A 187 1.62 -25.65 8.08
C ILE A 187 2.19 -26.79 8.91
N ASN A 188 3.49 -27.03 8.81
CA ASN A 188 4.19 -28.10 9.53
C ASN A 188 4.72 -27.65 10.90
N ASN A 189 4.44 -26.42 11.34
CA ASN A 189 4.92 -25.85 12.60
C ASN A 189 6.47 -25.82 12.71
N ASP A 190 7.16 -25.45 11.63
CA ASP A 190 8.61 -25.24 11.67
C ASP A 190 8.98 -24.19 12.73
N GLU A 191 9.94 -24.53 13.58
CA GLU A 191 10.29 -23.73 14.76
C GLU A 191 10.74 -22.31 14.40
N ARG A 192 11.49 -22.14 13.30
CA ARG A 192 12.01 -20.83 12.88
C ARG A 192 10.87 -19.89 12.52
N ILE A 193 10.01 -20.31 11.59
CA ILE A 193 8.94 -19.44 11.08
C ILE A 193 7.85 -19.21 12.14
N VAL A 194 7.53 -20.22 12.95
CA VAL A 194 6.56 -20.10 14.05
C VAL A 194 7.02 -19.07 15.07
N LYS A 195 8.29 -19.06 15.48
CA LYS A 195 8.83 -18.05 16.41
C LYS A 195 8.79 -16.63 15.84
N ILE A 196 9.05 -16.46 14.54
CA ILE A 196 8.91 -15.16 13.86
C ILE A 196 7.45 -14.69 13.92
N LEU A 197 6.51 -15.57 13.54
CA LEU A 197 5.07 -15.28 13.53
C LEU A 197 4.51 -14.98 14.93
N GLU A 198 4.93 -15.74 15.96
CA GLU A 198 4.55 -15.48 17.36
C GLU A 198 5.06 -14.11 17.83
N THR A 199 6.28 -13.73 17.41
CA THR A 199 6.84 -12.42 17.72
C THR A 199 6.05 -11.32 17.03
N ALA A 200 5.72 -11.46 15.74
CA ALA A 200 4.90 -10.52 15.00
C ALA A 200 3.51 -10.34 15.62
N ARG A 201 2.86 -11.43 16.02
CA ARG A 201 1.55 -11.39 16.71
C ARG A 201 1.63 -10.69 18.07
N ARG A 202 2.63 -11.02 18.88
CA ARG A 202 2.85 -10.40 20.19
C ARG A 202 3.03 -8.87 20.10
N LYS A 203 3.69 -8.41 19.04
CA LYS A 203 3.92 -6.98 18.75
C LYS A 203 2.78 -6.34 17.96
N ASN A 204 1.73 -7.09 17.63
CA ASN A 204 0.59 -6.64 16.81
C ASN A 204 1.01 -6.06 15.46
N CYS A 205 1.98 -6.69 14.81
CA CYS A 205 2.51 -6.28 13.51
C CYS A 205 1.60 -6.66 12.35
N TYR A 206 1.71 -5.93 11.24
CA TYR A 206 1.22 -6.37 9.94
C TYR A 206 2.04 -7.57 9.46
N ILE A 207 1.40 -8.57 8.83
CA ILE A 207 2.06 -9.77 8.29
C ILE A 207 1.57 -9.99 6.88
N GLN A 208 2.45 -9.82 5.90
CA GLN A 208 2.15 -10.11 4.50
C GLN A 208 2.24 -11.61 4.19
N GLY A 209 1.50 -12.06 3.20
CA GLY A 209 1.50 -13.44 2.78
C GLY A 209 1.92 -13.64 1.33
N HIS A 210 2.31 -14.89 1.04
CA HIS A 210 2.68 -15.40 -0.27
C HIS A 210 2.28 -16.87 -0.33
N ALA A 211 1.13 -17.16 -0.90
CA ALA A 211 0.52 -18.48 -0.78
C ALA A 211 -0.11 -19.00 -2.08
N PRO A 212 0.70 -19.17 -3.16
CA PRO A 212 0.18 -19.61 -4.45
C PRO A 212 -0.50 -20.98 -4.33
N LEU A 213 -1.72 -21.07 -4.86
CA LEU A 213 -2.52 -22.31 -4.94
C LEU A 213 -2.89 -22.92 -3.57
N LEU A 214 -2.69 -22.20 -2.48
CA LEU A 214 -3.03 -22.67 -1.13
C LEU A 214 -4.53 -22.56 -0.89
N THR A 215 -5.17 -23.67 -0.54
CA THR A 215 -6.63 -23.81 -0.34
C THR A 215 -6.95 -24.78 0.78
N GLY A 216 -8.22 -24.90 1.16
CA GLY A 216 -8.72 -25.85 2.15
C GLY A 216 -8.16 -25.65 3.55
N ASN A 217 -7.96 -26.75 4.27
CA ASN A 217 -7.43 -26.74 5.63
C ASN A 217 -6.00 -26.20 5.72
N ARG A 218 -5.23 -26.31 4.65
CA ARG A 218 -3.87 -25.75 4.56
C ARG A 218 -3.92 -24.20 4.52
N LEU A 219 -4.85 -23.62 3.77
CA LEU A 219 -5.10 -22.18 3.81
C LEU A 219 -5.56 -21.74 5.19
N SER A 220 -6.46 -22.49 5.81
CA SER A 220 -6.91 -22.20 7.19
C SER A 220 -5.75 -22.22 8.19
N ALA A 221 -4.81 -23.15 8.09
CA ALA A 221 -3.63 -23.21 8.94
C ALA A 221 -2.75 -21.96 8.76
N TYR A 222 -2.53 -21.53 7.50
CA TYR A 222 -1.77 -20.32 7.16
C TYR A 222 -2.43 -19.05 7.74
N LEU A 223 -3.75 -18.92 7.61
CA LEU A 223 -4.51 -17.78 8.16
C LEU A 223 -4.52 -17.78 9.70
N CYS A 224 -4.53 -18.95 10.36
CA CYS A 224 -4.42 -19.06 11.81
C CYS A 224 -3.10 -18.48 12.35
N ALA A 225 -2.05 -18.40 11.53
CA ALA A 225 -0.80 -17.71 11.84
C ALA A 225 -0.91 -16.17 11.76
N SER A 226 -2.10 -15.61 11.51
CA SER A 226 -2.39 -14.18 11.39
C SER A 226 -1.83 -13.51 10.14
N ILE A 227 -1.51 -14.28 9.13
CA ILE A 227 -1.07 -13.77 7.82
C ILE A 227 -2.29 -13.13 7.14
N LYS A 228 -2.11 -11.92 6.59
CA LYS A 228 -3.23 -11.04 6.20
C LYS A 228 -3.57 -11.07 4.73
N SER A 229 -2.58 -11.18 3.84
CA SER A 229 -2.76 -10.98 2.39
C SER A 229 -2.16 -12.09 1.55
N ASP A 230 -2.46 -12.06 0.27
CA ASP A 230 -1.80 -12.86 -0.76
C ASP A 230 -1.81 -12.13 -2.10
N HIS A 231 -0.65 -12.03 -2.72
CA HIS A 231 -0.46 -11.46 -4.06
C HIS A 231 -0.18 -12.52 -5.14
N GLU A 232 -0.09 -13.80 -4.76
CA GLU A 232 0.30 -14.92 -5.65
C GLU A 232 -0.88 -15.74 -6.20
N ALA A 233 -2.12 -15.38 -5.88
CA ALA A 233 -3.29 -16.13 -6.31
C ALA A 233 -3.35 -16.27 -7.85
N ARG A 234 -3.63 -17.50 -8.34
CA ARG A 234 -3.51 -17.85 -9.75
C ARG A 234 -4.81 -18.38 -10.40
N GLN A 235 -5.78 -18.79 -9.58
CA GLN A 235 -7.00 -19.42 -10.06
C GLN A 235 -8.25 -18.74 -9.48
N VAL A 236 -9.34 -18.76 -10.24
CA VAL A 236 -10.60 -18.10 -9.85
C VAL A 236 -11.13 -18.65 -8.52
N GLU A 237 -11.16 -19.96 -8.39
CA GLU A 237 -11.71 -20.66 -7.22
C GLU A 237 -10.82 -20.43 -5.98
N GLU A 238 -9.51 -20.38 -6.16
CA GLU A 238 -8.53 -20.03 -5.12
C GLU A 238 -8.78 -18.61 -4.57
N VAL A 239 -8.92 -17.63 -5.46
CA VAL A 239 -9.20 -16.24 -5.06
C VAL A 239 -10.51 -16.15 -4.29
N ILE A 240 -11.56 -16.82 -4.77
CA ILE A 240 -12.88 -16.85 -4.11
C ILE A 240 -12.76 -17.43 -2.70
N GLU A 241 -12.03 -18.52 -2.54
CA GLU A 241 -11.85 -19.16 -1.24
C GLU A 241 -11.06 -18.29 -0.28
N LYS A 242 -9.90 -17.75 -0.69
CA LYS A 242 -9.08 -16.83 0.10
C LYS A 242 -9.89 -15.61 0.55
N TYR A 243 -10.60 -15.00 -0.36
CA TYR A 243 -11.45 -13.84 -0.07
C TYR A 243 -12.55 -14.16 0.94
N ARG A 244 -13.25 -15.30 0.79
CA ARG A 244 -14.29 -15.77 1.73
C ARG A 244 -13.76 -16.08 3.13
N GLN A 245 -12.50 -16.49 3.23
CA GLN A 245 -11.84 -16.70 4.52
C GLN A 245 -11.26 -15.40 5.13
N GLY A 246 -11.49 -14.25 4.49
CA GLY A 246 -11.14 -12.93 5.02
C GLY A 246 -9.73 -12.46 4.68
N MET A 247 -9.04 -13.14 3.77
CA MET A 247 -7.73 -12.73 3.26
C MET A 247 -7.85 -11.53 2.34
N TRP A 248 -6.89 -10.60 2.41
CA TRP A 248 -6.71 -9.56 1.41
C TRP A 248 -6.14 -10.15 0.14
N ILE A 249 -6.58 -9.63 -1.00
CA ILE A 249 -6.07 -10.00 -2.32
C ILE A 249 -5.33 -8.79 -2.89
N ASP A 250 -4.01 -8.90 -2.94
CA ASP A 250 -3.17 -7.88 -3.54
C ASP A 250 -2.99 -8.21 -5.02
N ILE A 251 -3.73 -7.52 -5.86
CA ILE A 251 -3.66 -7.73 -7.31
C ILE A 251 -2.32 -7.18 -7.79
N ARG A 252 -1.44 -8.08 -8.20
CA ARG A 252 -0.15 -7.69 -8.76
C ARG A 252 -0.15 -7.66 -10.28
N ASP A 253 0.63 -6.75 -10.83
CA ASP A 253 0.96 -6.69 -12.26
C ASP A 253 2.48 -6.61 -12.44
N ALA A 254 3.14 -7.73 -12.13
CA ALA A 254 4.58 -7.90 -12.25
C ALA A 254 4.99 -8.30 -13.69
N ASN A 255 6.29 -8.43 -13.94
CA ASN A 255 6.80 -8.73 -15.29
C ASN A 255 6.36 -10.09 -15.84
N THR A 256 6.18 -11.07 -14.96
CA THR A 256 5.94 -12.49 -15.31
C THR A 256 4.55 -12.99 -14.96
N ASN A 257 3.77 -12.21 -14.22
CA ASN A 257 2.44 -12.62 -13.74
C ASN A 257 1.34 -11.94 -14.55
N HIS A 258 0.46 -12.75 -15.14
CA HIS A 258 -0.66 -12.29 -15.96
C HIS A 258 -2.02 -12.79 -15.41
N ASN A 259 -2.14 -12.88 -14.08
CA ASN A 259 -3.32 -13.46 -13.41
C ASN A 259 -4.47 -12.46 -13.20
N MET A 260 -4.24 -11.16 -13.41
CA MET A 260 -5.23 -10.11 -13.16
C MET A 260 -6.62 -10.39 -13.75
N PRO A 261 -6.78 -10.86 -15.01
CA PRO A 261 -8.11 -11.16 -15.54
C PRO A 261 -8.86 -12.22 -14.72
N LYS A 262 -8.16 -13.27 -14.24
CA LYS A 262 -8.76 -14.32 -13.41
C LYS A 262 -9.13 -13.81 -12.02
N ILE A 263 -8.28 -12.97 -11.43
CA ILE A 263 -8.54 -12.39 -10.11
C ILE A 263 -9.78 -11.48 -10.19
N ILE A 264 -9.85 -10.62 -11.19
CA ILE A 264 -11.01 -9.72 -11.38
C ILE A 264 -12.27 -10.54 -11.68
N GLN A 265 -12.19 -11.59 -12.48
CA GLN A 265 -13.33 -12.50 -12.69
C GLN A 265 -13.82 -13.14 -11.40
N ALA A 266 -12.91 -13.52 -10.50
CA ALA A 266 -13.26 -14.07 -9.18
C ALA A 266 -13.96 -13.03 -8.32
N LEU A 267 -13.44 -11.81 -8.26
CA LEU A 267 -14.01 -10.71 -7.48
C LEU A 267 -15.38 -10.28 -8.02
N GLN A 268 -15.58 -10.28 -9.34
CA GLN A 268 -16.89 -10.07 -9.95
C GLN A 268 -17.92 -11.14 -9.52
N LYS A 269 -17.50 -12.42 -9.46
CA LYS A 269 -18.36 -13.50 -8.94
C LYS A 269 -18.70 -13.34 -7.45
N VAL A 270 -17.77 -12.82 -6.66
CA VAL A 270 -18.01 -12.50 -5.24
C VAL A 270 -18.87 -11.25 -5.09
N GLY A 271 -18.76 -10.28 -6.01
CA GLY A 271 -19.50 -9.01 -5.97
C GLY A 271 -18.98 -8.05 -4.90
N ASN A 272 -17.69 -8.16 -4.51
CA ASN A 272 -17.13 -7.37 -3.43
C ASN A 272 -15.63 -7.11 -3.67
N TYR A 273 -15.17 -5.86 -3.38
CA TYR A 273 -13.79 -5.41 -3.56
C TYR A 273 -13.18 -4.84 -2.27
N GLU A 274 -13.85 -4.96 -1.11
CA GLU A 274 -13.45 -4.29 0.14
C GLU A 274 -12.06 -4.70 0.67
N ARG A 275 -11.60 -5.89 0.29
CA ARG A 275 -10.29 -6.44 0.69
C ARG A 275 -9.42 -6.68 -0.54
N VAL A 276 -9.28 -5.64 -1.36
CA VAL A 276 -8.46 -5.67 -2.58
C VAL A 276 -7.52 -4.49 -2.57
N SER A 277 -6.23 -4.76 -2.68
CA SER A 277 -5.16 -3.78 -2.86
C SER A 277 -4.44 -4.02 -4.17
N PHE A 278 -3.67 -3.04 -4.64
CA PHE A 278 -2.78 -3.19 -5.79
C PHE A 278 -1.32 -3.24 -5.34
N SER A 279 -0.54 -4.09 -6.00
CA SER A 279 0.89 -4.24 -5.76
C SER A 279 1.67 -4.27 -7.08
N SER A 280 2.85 -3.68 -7.09
CA SER A 280 3.76 -3.76 -8.24
C SER A 280 4.64 -5.00 -8.20
N ASP A 281 4.96 -5.49 -6.99
CA ASP A 281 5.80 -6.65 -6.78
C ASP A 281 7.12 -6.55 -7.56
N ASP A 282 7.53 -7.58 -8.31
CA ASP A 282 8.73 -7.63 -9.17
C ASP A 282 8.61 -6.79 -10.45
N ARG A 283 8.26 -5.52 -10.35
CA ARG A 283 8.07 -4.67 -11.53
C ARG A 283 9.35 -3.95 -11.92
N ARG A 284 9.89 -4.26 -13.10
CA ARG A 284 11.14 -3.68 -13.62
C ARG A 284 10.95 -2.21 -14.03
N SER A 285 12.02 -1.43 -13.90
CA SER A 285 12.03 -0.01 -14.25
C SER A 285 11.65 0.29 -15.70
N ASP A 286 12.06 -0.56 -16.66
CA ASP A 286 11.68 -0.39 -18.06
C ASP A 286 10.19 -0.64 -18.33
N VAL A 287 9.56 -1.49 -17.53
CA VAL A 287 8.11 -1.73 -17.57
C VAL A 287 7.35 -0.56 -16.94
N ILE A 288 7.82 -0.07 -15.78
CA ILE A 288 7.25 1.12 -15.14
C ILE A 288 7.30 2.31 -16.09
N GLN A 289 8.44 2.56 -16.72
CA GLN A 289 8.58 3.66 -17.67
C GLN A 289 7.63 3.59 -18.86
N LYS A 290 7.33 2.38 -19.34
CA LYS A 290 6.48 2.17 -20.53
C LYS A 290 5.00 2.06 -20.24
N LYS A 291 4.63 1.44 -19.10
CA LYS A 291 3.26 1.06 -18.78
C LYS A 291 2.69 1.78 -17.56
N GLY A 292 3.52 2.53 -16.84
CA GLY A 292 3.17 3.14 -15.57
C GLY A 292 3.47 2.24 -14.37
N HIS A 293 3.24 2.76 -13.20
CA HIS A 293 3.34 2.08 -11.90
C HIS A 293 1.95 1.63 -11.43
N ILE A 294 1.45 2.12 -10.29
CA ILE A 294 0.09 1.82 -9.82
C ILE A 294 -0.98 2.40 -10.76
N ASP A 295 -0.74 3.55 -11.39
CA ASP A 295 -1.59 4.11 -12.45
C ASP A 295 -1.77 3.13 -13.62
N GLY A 296 -0.70 2.45 -14.02
CA GLY A 296 -0.75 1.41 -15.05
C GLY A 296 -1.56 0.17 -14.62
N ILE A 297 -1.48 -0.19 -13.33
CA ILE A 297 -2.26 -1.29 -12.75
C ILE A 297 -3.76 -0.93 -12.74
N ILE A 298 -4.10 0.31 -12.37
CA ILE A 298 -5.49 0.82 -12.44
C ILE A 298 -6.04 0.64 -13.85
N ARG A 299 -5.34 1.15 -14.88
CA ARG A 299 -5.79 1.04 -16.28
C ARG A 299 -5.96 -0.42 -16.71
N HIS A 300 -5.01 -1.29 -16.35
CA HIS A 300 -5.11 -2.72 -16.68
C HIS A 300 -6.29 -3.38 -15.96
N ALA A 301 -6.51 -3.11 -14.67
CA ALA A 301 -7.62 -3.65 -13.89
C ALA A 301 -8.98 -3.22 -14.48
N CYS A 302 -9.13 -1.95 -14.86
CA CYS A 302 -10.32 -1.43 -15.54
C CYS A 302 -10.54 -2.10 -16.89
N SER A 303 -9.49 -2.33 -17.67
CA SER A 303 -9.57 -3.05 -18.93
C SER A 303 -10.03 -4.52 -18.77
N CYS A 304 -9.79 -5.11 -17.59
CA CYS A 304 -10.27 -6.43 -17.19
C CYS A 304 -11.70 -6.41 -16.60
N GLY A 305 -12.34 -5.23 -16.50
CA GLY A 305 -13.72 -5.07 -16.06
C GLY A 305 -13.87 -4.74 -14.56
N MET A 306 -12.82 -4.30 -13.87
CA MET A 306 -12.93 -3.73 -12.53
C MET A 306 -13.59 -2.34 -12.63
N PRO A 307 -14.58 -2.01 -11.77
CA PRO A 307 -15.15 -0.66 -11.75
C PRO A 307 -14.08 0.39 -11.42
N LEU A 308 -14.08 1.50 -12.15
CA LEU A 308 -13.06 2.54 -12.04
C LEU A 308 -12.87 3.04 -10.60
N THR A 309 -13.96 3.38 -9.91
CA THR A 309 -13.91 3.86 -8.53
C THR A 309 -13.30 2.82 -7.58
N GLU A 310 -13.65 1.53 -7.76
CA GLU A 310 -13.07 0.44 -6.97
C GLU A 310 -11.57 0.29 -7.22
N ALA A 311 -11.11 0.49 -8.47
CA ALA A 311 -9.69 0.45 -8.83
C ALA A 311 -8.91 1.58 -8.14
N TYR A 312 -9.41 2.82 -8.17
CA TYR A 312 -8.78 3.94 -7.47
C TYR A 312 -8.71 3.75 -5.95
N ILE A 313 -9.79 3.21 -5.34
CA ILE A 313 -9.82 2.94 -3.90
C ILE A 313 -8.83 1.81 -3.54
N SER A 314 -8.71 0.77 -4.38
CA SER A 314 -7.73 -0.31 -4.24
C SER A 314 -6.29 0.16 -4.44
N ALA A 315 -6.10 1.29 -5.11
CA ALA A 315 -4.81 1.91 -5.34
C ALA A 315 -4.41 2.93 -4.26
N SER A 316 -5.29 3.28 -3.31
CA SER A 316 -5.05 4.37 -2.38
C SER A 316 -5.44 4.05 -0.94
N TYR A 317 -6.73 3.93 -0.66
CA TYR A 317 -7.25 3.80 0.71
C TYR A 317 -7.13 2.38 1.26
N ARG A 318 -7.43 1.37 0.45
CA ARG A 318 -7.42 -0.04 0.89
C ARG A 318 -6.05 -0.55 1.31
N PRO A 319 -4.94 -0.27 0.61
CA PRO A 319 -3.61 -0.64 1.10
C PRO A 319 -3.30 -0.06 2.49
N CYS A 320 -3.80 1.15 2.78
CA CYS A 320 -3.64 1.76 4.10
C CYS A 320 -4.45 1.02 5.17
N LEU A 321 -5.69 0.61 4.86
CA LEU A 321 -6.51 -0.20 5.79
C LEU A 321 -5.87 -1.56 6.06
N GLU A 322 -5.41 -2.22 5.03
CA GLU A 322 -4.75 -3.52 5.11
C GLU A 322 -3.53 -3.48 6.02
N ALA A 323 -2.64 -2.52 5.79
CA ALA A 323 -1.41 -2.34 6.56
C ALA A 323 -1.63 -1.59 7.88
N SER A 324 -2.87 -1.21 8.22
CA SER A 324 -3.20 -0.43 9.42
C SER A 324 -2.45 0.91 9.51
N ILE A 325 -2.24 1.57 8.37
CA ILE A 325 -1.67 2.91 8.28
C ILE A 325 -2.83 3.91 8.41
N ASN A 326 -2.81 4.68 9.48
CA ASN A 326 -3.87 5.64 9.74
C ASN A 326 -3.60 7.01 9.09
N ASN A 327 -4.68 7.75 8.83
CA ASN A 327 -4.67 9.12 8.31
C ASN A 327 -4.00 9.28 6.92
N LEU A 328 -4.05 8.25 6.08
CA LEU A 328 -3.53 8.23 4.72
C LEU A 328 -4.53 7.58 3.76
N GLY A 329 -4.49 7.96 2.49
CA GLY A 329 -5.26 7.33 1.41
C GLY A 329 -6.70 7.81 1.26
N ALA A 330 -7.11 8.89 1.93
CA ALA A 330 -8.44 9.48 1.79
C ALA A 330 -8.40 11.01 1.72
N ILE A 331 -9.40 11.62 1.08
CA ILE A 331 -9.62 13.07 1.10
C ILE A 331 -10.66 13.38 2.18
N ALA A 332 -10.18 13.58 3.40
CA ALA A 332 -11.02 13.87 4.55
C ALA A 332 -10.26 14.69 5.62
N PRO A 333 -10.96 15.47 6.45
CA PRO A 333 -10.32 16.22 7.51
C PRO A 333 -9.48 15.31 8.45
N GLY A 334 -8.25 15.75 8.73
CA GLY A 334 -7.31 15.00 9.56
C GLY A 334 -6.49 13.93 8.81
N TYR A 335 -6.70 13.78 7.50
CA TYR A 335 -5.83 12.96 6.65
C TYR A 335 -4.68 13.79 6.08
N ILE A 336 -3.58 13.11 5.76
CA ILE A 336 -2.44 13.73 5.08
C ILE A 336 -2.85 14.07 3.65
N ALA A 337 -2.46 15.25 3.21
CA ALA A 337 -2.73 15.77 1.87
C ALA A 337 -1.75 15.23 0.82
N ASP A 338 -1.56 13.90 0.80
CA ASP A 338 -0.89 13.21 -0.29
C ASP A 338 -1.93 13.00 -1.42
N LEU A 339 -1.85 13.82 -2.47
CA LEU A 339 -2.93 13.98 -3.43
C LEU A 339 -2.39 13.93 -4.86
N ASN A 340 -3.16 13.33 -5.77
CA ASN A 340 -2.96 13.40 -7.20
C ASN A 340 -4.02 14.30 -7.82
N VAL A 341 -3.58 15.29 -8.62
CA VAL A 341 -4.44 16.10 -9.47
C VAL A 341 -4.41 15.51 -10.88
N LEU A 342 -5.57 15.20 -11.42
CA LEU A 342 -5.73 14.53 -12.71
C LEU A 342 -6.56 15.41 -13.64
N ASP A 343 -6.22 15.42 -14.92
CA ASP A 343 -6.99 16.04 -15.99
C ASP A 343 -8.04 15.07 -16.56
N ASP A 344 -7.84 13.76 -16.37
CA ASP A 344 -8.77 12.70 -16.73
C ASP A 344 -8.66 11.54 -15.71
N ILE A 345 -9.73 10.77 -15.56
CA ILE A 345 -9.80 9.61 -14.67
C ILE A 345 -9.84 8.27 -15.43
N GLU A 346 -9.96 8.28 -16.79
CA GLU A 346 -10.01 7.08 -17.64
C GLU A 346 -8.64 6.58 -18.11
#